data_c823562286ab8a123d489b965960badf
#
_entry.id   c823562286ab8a123d489b965960badf
#
_cell.length_a   1.000
_cell.length_b   1.000
_cell.length_c   1.000
_cell.angle_alpha   90.00
_cell.angle_beta   90.00
_cell.angle_gamma   90.00
#
_symmetry.space_group_name_H-M   'P 1'
#
loop_
_entity.id
_entity.type
_entity.pdbx_description
1 polymer ?
#
loop_
_entity_poly.entity_id
_entity_poly.type
_entity_poly.pdbx_seq_one_letter_code
_entity_poly.pdbx_strand_id
1 'polypeptide(L)'
;TLAPSDFKTCADALLGLLGGMLASFARQVGDETSSVEAWHLERVKAFARAHLADAELDVKLIAAEVGLSASYIHRLFARCTMTLMQWITAERLDACHRELSAPGKLKRPVYLIAQEWGFANQAHFSSAFRARFGVSPSDVRSGLAPCCSGAAPCTQGMATDCANIGSLSGKARARKGI
;
A
#
# COMPACT_ATOMS: atom_id res chain seq x y z
N THR A 1 -42.56 -36.21 -30.54
CA THR A 1 -41.77 -36.99 -29.57
C THR A 1 -40.34 -36.47 -29.65
N LEU A 2 -39.91 -35.73 -28.64
CA LEU A 2 -38.53 -35.24 -28.53
C LEU A 2 -37.61 -36.43 -28.30
N ALA A 3 -36.51 -36.49 -29.05
CA ALA A 3 -35.51 -37.56 -28.90
C ALA A 3 -34.72 -37.35 -27.59
N PRO A 4 -34.23 -38.43 -26.92
CA PRO A 4 -33.45 -38.34 -25.70
C PRO A 4 -32.15 -37.48 -25.83
N SER A 5 -31.62 -37.39 -27.06
CA SER A 5 -30.49 -36.53 -27.40
C SER A 5 -30.79 -35.03 -27.26
N ASP A 6 -32.05 -34.64 -27.58
CA ASP A 6 -32.45 -33.23 -27.56
C ASP A 6 -32.58 -32.72 -26.12
N PHE A 7 -33.02 -33.60 -25.21
CA PHE A 7 -33.13 -33.30 -23.78
C PHE A 7 -31.78 -33.08 -23.12
N LYS A 8 -30.78 -33.90 -23.48
CA LYS A 8 -29.40 -33.72 -23.00
C LYS A 8 -28.79 -32.41 -23.49
N THR A 9 -28.97 -32.10 -24.76
CA THR A 9 -28.47 -30.85 -25.35
C THR A 9 -29.11 -29.64 -24.71
N CYS A 10 -30.42 -29.65 -24.43
CA CYS A 10 -31.09 -28.59 -23.70
C CYS A 10 -30.60 -28.44 -22.25
N ALA A 11 -30.38 -29.57 -21.56
CA ALA A 11 -29.85 -29.54 -20.19
C ALA A 11 -28.44 -29.00 -20.12
N ASP A 12 -27.56 -29.39 -21.03
CA ASP A 12 -26.18 -28.88 -21.13
C ASP A 12 -26.16 -27.38 -21.46
N ALA A 13 -27.04 -26.91 -22.33
CA ALA A 13 -27.19 -25.48 -22.66
C ALA A 13 -27.68 -24.68 -21.44
N LEU A 14 -28.66 -25.16 -20.68
CA LEU A 14 -29.15 -24.53 -19.46
C LEU A 14 -28.06 -24.48 -18.37
N LEU A 15 -27.31 -25.53 -18.16
CA LEU A 15 -26.18 -25.55 -17.22
C LEU A 15 -25.09 -24.59 -17.65
N GLY A 16 -24.81 -24.48 -18.93
CA GLY A 16 -23.86 -23.50 -19.46
C GLY A 16 -24.29 -22.04 -19.22
N LEU A 17 -25.56 -21.73 -19.43
CA LEU A 17 -26.14 -20.40 -19.17
C LEU A 17 -26.11 -20.08 -17.69
N LEU A 18 -26.52 -21.00 -16.82
CA LEU A 18 -26.46 -20.81 -15.36
C LEU A 18 -25.03 -20.64 -14.87
N GLY A 19 -24.08 -21.42 -15.38
CA GLY A 19 -22.67 -21.29 -15.07
C GLY A 19 -22.10 -19.93 -15.49
N GLY A 20 -22.48 -19.45 -16.67
CA GLY A 20 -22.11 -18.13 -17.18
C GLY A 20 -22.68 -16.98 -16.33
N MET A 21 -23.95 -17.07 -15.93
CA MET A 21 -24.59 -16.09 -15.06
C MET A 21 -23.93 -16.03 -13.67
N LEU A 22 -23.67 -17.20 -13.06
CA LEU A 22 -22.98 -17.30 -11.76
C LEU A 22 -21.56 -16.74 -11.84
N ALA A 23 -20.82 -17.05 -12.90
CA ALA A 23 -19.47 -16.51 -13.10
C ALA A 23 -19.46 -14.99 -13.32
N SER A 24 -20.48 -14.47 -14.00
CA SER A 24 -20.65 -13.03 -14.19
C SER A 24 -20.98 -12.33 -12.88
N PHE A 25 -21.91 -12.88 -12.12
CA PHE A 25 -22.29 -12.37 -10.79
C PHE A 25 -21.11 -12.40 -9.81
N ALA A 26 -20.35 -13.50 -9.76
CA ALA A 26 -19.18 -13.63 -8.92
C ALA A 26 -18.08 -12.59 -9.26
N ARG A 27 -17.89 -12.27 -10.54
CA ARG A 27 -16.98 -11.20 -10.98
C ARG A 27 -17.46 -9.84 -10.52
N GLN A 28 -18.74 -9.53 -10.68
CA GLN A 28 -19.33 -8.25 -10.29
C GLN A 28 -19.23 -8.00 -8.78
N VAL A 29 -19.54 -9.02 -7.95
CA VAL A 29 -19.36 -8.96 -6.49
C VAL A 29 -17.88 -8.81 -6.11
N GLY A 30 -16.96 -9.46 -6.84
CA GLY A 30 -15.52 -9.33 -6.64
C GLY A 30 -15.02 -7.92 -6.91
N ASP A 31 -15.49 -7.27 -7.96
CA ASP A 31 -15.10 -5.89 -8.31
C ASP A 31 -15.62 -4.87 -7.28
N GLU A 32 -16.86 -5.02 -6.83
CA GLU A 32 -17.42 -4.15 -5.78
C GLU A 32 -16.67 -4.30 -4.44
N THR A 33 -16.35 -5.52 -4.04
CA THR A 33 -15.59 -5.78 -2.81
C THR A 33 -14.20 -5.19 -2.89
N SER A 34 -13.53 -5.32 -4.04
CA SER A 34 -12.21 -4.73 -4.29
C SER A 34 -12.25 -3.20 -4.22
N SER A 35 -13.28 -2.58 -4.75
CA SER A 35 -13.48 -1.13 -4.69
C SER A 35 -13.70 -0.63 -3.26
N VAL A 36 -14.49 -1.32 -2.46
CA VAL A 36 -14.72 -0.97 -1.04
C VAL A 36 -13.45 -1.15 -0.21
N GLU A 37 -12.69 -2.24 -0.43
CA GLU A 37 -11.41 -2.45 0.26
C GLU A 37 -10.39 -1.37 -0.10
N ALA A 38 -10.31 -0.97 -1.36
CA ALA A 38 -9.43 0.12 -1.80
C ALA A 38 -9.83 1.46 -1.15
N TRP A 39 -11.12 1.76 -1.08
CA TRP A 39 -11.62 2.95 -0.39
C TRP A 39 -11.28 2.95 1.11
N HIS A 40 -11.48 1.82 1.81
CA HIS A 40 -11.10 1.69 3.21
C HIS A 40 -9.60 1.86 3.41
N LEU A 41 -8.77 1.27 2.53
CA LEU A 41 -7.33 1.39 2.58
C LEU A 41 -6.88 2.86 2.45
N GLU A 42 -7.43 3.59 1.48
CA GLU A 42 -7.10 5.01 1.30
C GLU A 42 -7.60 5.87 2.48
N ARG A 43 -8.74 5.56 3.06
CA ARG A 43 -9.25 6.23 4.25
C ARG A 43 -8.34 6.02 5.47
N VAL A 44 -7.84 4.80 5.69
CA VAL A 44 -6.86 4.48 6.73
C VAL A 44 -5.55 5.24 6.51
N LYS A 45 -5.02 5.24 5.28
CA LYS A 45 -3.81 5.97 4.91
C LYS A 45 -3.96 7.49 5.06
N ALA A 46 -5.10 8.04 4.64
CA ALA A 46 -5.38 9.47 4.76
C ALA A 46 -5.40 9.91 6.24
N PHE A 47 -6.06 9.15 7.11
CA PHE A 47 -6.06 9.42 8.55
C PHE A 47 -4.65 9.33 9.12
N ALA A 48 -3.90 8.27 8.81
CA ALA A 48 -2.54 8.09 9.29
C ALA A 48 -1.61 9.23 8.82
N ARG A 49 -1.72 9.69 7.55
CA ARG A 49 -0.95 10.84 7.04
C ARG A 49 -1.23 12.12 7.82
N ALA A 50 -2.48 12.36 8.19
CA ALA A 50 -2.85 13.54 8.96
C ALA A 50 -2.29 13.53 10.40
N HIS A 51 -1.95 12.35 10.94
CA HIS A 51 -1.51 12.15 12.31
C HIS A 51 -0.08 11.59 12.43
N LEU A 52 0.75 11.72 11.39
CA LEU A 52 2.13 11.18 11.39
C LEU A 52 3.01 11.74 12.52
N ALA A 53 2.75 12.94 12.97
CA ALA A 53 3.47 13.58 14.08
C ALA A 53 3.16 12.98 15.45
N ASP A 54 2.04 12.27 15.59
CA ASP A 54 1.65 11.66 16.85
C ASP A 54 2.49 10.39 17.11
N ALA A 55 3.32 10.42 18.15
CA ALA A 55 4.17 9.29 18.53
C ALA A 55 3.37 8.06 18.98
N GLU A 56 2.15 8.27 19.52
CA GLU A 56 1.26 7.21 20.01
C GLU A 56 0.35 6.63 18.91
N LEU A 57 0.51 7.11 17.65
CA LEU A 57 -0.27 6.61 16.54
C LEU A 57 -0.03 5.11 16.33
N ASP A 58 -1.05 4.32 16.65
CA ASP A 58 -1.02 2.86 16.50
C ASP A 58 -2.23 2.34 15.69
N VAL A 59 -2.24 1.03 15.40
CA VAL A 59 -3.33 0.39 14.66
C VAL A 59 -4.66 0.49 15.38
N LYS A 60 -4.67 0.46 16.74
CA LYS A 60 -5.90 0.48 17.55
C LYS A 60 -6.54 1.86 17.51
N LEU A 61 -5.73 2.91 17.64
CA LEU A 61 -6.20 4.29 17.55
C LEU A 61 -6.79 4.56 16.16
N ILE A 62 -6.06 4.19 15.10
CA ILE A 62 -6.54 4.35 13.72
C ILE A 62 -7.85 3.57 13.52
N ALA A 63 -7.93 2.34 14.02
CA ALA A 63 -9.11 1.50 13.90
C ALA A 63 -10.35 2.13 14.56
N ALA A 64 -10.18 2.69 15.76
CA ALA A 64 -11.24 3.38 16.50
C ALA A 64 -11.75 4.61 15.75
N GLU A 65 -10.84 5.45 15.25
CA GLU A 65 -11.17 6.71 14.59
C GLU A 65 -11.78 6.49 13.18
N VAL A 66 -11.28 5.50 12.45
CA VAL A 66 -11.80 5.17 11.11
C VAL A 66 -13.08 4.31 11.19
N GLY A 67 -13.43 3.76 12.37
CA GLY A 67 -14.60 2.89 12.53
C GLY A 67 -14.42 1.51 11.90
N LEU A 68 -13.19 0.99 11.89
CA LEU A 68 -12.82 -0.34 11.36
C LEU A 68 -12.21 -1.19 12.48
N SER A 69 -12.28 -2.52 12.37
CA SER A 69 -11.56 -3.37 13.29
C SER A 69 -10.06 -3.43 12.96
N ALA A 70 -9.19 -3.55 13.96
CA ALA A 70 -7.75 -3.74 13.77
C ALA A 70 -7.45 -4.96 12.88
N SER A 71 -8.18 -6.07 13.07
CA SER A 71 -8.05 -7.27 12.24
C SER A 71 -8.39 -7.02 10.77
N TYR A 72 -9.40 -6.19 10.50
CA TYR A 72 -9.74 -5.81 9.13
C TYR A 72 -8.64 -4.95 8.49
N ILE A 73 -8.08 -4.00 9.23
CA ILE A 73 -6.95 -3.18 8.77
C ILE A 73 -5.75 -4.07 8.45
N HIS A 74 -5.41 -5.04 9.32
CA HIS A 74 -4.33 -6.00 9.04
C HIS A 74 -4.61 -6.80 7.76
N ARG A 75 -5.86 -7.22 7.52
CA ARG A 75 -6.25 -7.93 6.30
C ARG A 75 -6.11 -7.06 5.04
N LEU A 76 -6.49 -5.77 5.12
CA LEU A 76 -6.29 -4.82 4.02
C LEU A 76 -4.82 -4.70 3.65
N PHE A 77 -3.94 -4.58 4.65
CA PHE A 77 -2.49 -4.47 4.44
C PHE A 77 -1.81 -5.80 4.11
N ALA A 78 -2.44 -6.95 4.36
CA ALA A 78 -1.89 -8.25 3.97
C ALA A 78 -1.72 -8.41 2.44
N ARG A 79 -2.45 -7.61 1.65
CA ARG A 79 -2.29 -7.53 0.19
C ARG A 79 -1.17 -6.58 -0.24
N CYS A 80 -0.65 -5.77 0.69
CA CYS A 80 0.48 -4.88 0.47
C CYS A 80 1.78 -5.58 0.86
N THR A 81 2.89 -5.09 0.34
CA THR A 81 4.23 -5.62 0.66
C THR A 81 4.69 -5.29 2.08
N MET A 82 3.95 -4.44 2.80
CA MET A 82 4.31 -3.96 4.13
C MET A 82 3.08 -3.82 5.05
N THR A 83 3.30 -3.89 6.35
CA THR A 83 2.26 -3.65 7.37
C THR A 83 1.92 -2.16 7.47
N LEU A 84 0.77 -1.83 8.09
CA LEU A 84 0.40 -0.42 8.35
C LEU A 84 1.49 0.32 9.13
N MET A 85 2.07 -0.27 10.18
CA MET A 85 3.10 0.38 10.99
C MET A 85 4.41 0.59 10.22
N GLN A 86 4.79 -0.35 9.35
CA GLN A 86 5.93 -0.17 8.44
C GLN A 86 5.66 0.95 7.45
N TRP A 87 4.45 1.04 6.93
CA TRP A 87 4.03 2.10 6.02
C TRP A 87 4.06 3.48 6.72
N ILE A 88 3.53 3.60 7.96
CA ILE A 88 3.60 4.83 8.76
C ILE A 88 5.06 5.24 8.99
N THR A 89 5.92 4.28 9.37
CA THR A 89 7.34 4.55 9.56
C THR A 89 8.00 5.07 8.27
N ALA A 90 7.66 4.49 7.13
CA ALA A 90 8.15 4.92 5.83
C ALA A 90 7.71 6.36 5.49
N GLU A 91 6.43 6.70 5.69
CA GLU A 91 5.90 8.06 5.48
C GLU A 91 6.57 9.09 6.39
N ARG A 92 6.79 8.74 7.68
CA ARG A 92 7.53 9.57 8.63
C ARG A 92 8.97 9.83 8.17
N LEU A 93 9.67 8.81 7.69
CA LEU A 93 11.03 8.92 7.16
C LEU A 93 11.08 9.81 5.92
N ASP A 94 10.09 9.69 5.02
CA ASP A 94 10.00 10.52 3.82
C ASP A 94 9.74 11.99 4.18
N ALA A 95 8.92 12.25 5.20
CA ALA A 95 8.70 13.58 5.73
C ALA A 95 9.98 14.19 6.32
N CYS A 96 10.70 13.42 7.15
CA CYS A 96 12.00 13.84 7.70
C CYS A 96 13.02 14.14 6.59
N HIS A 97 13.10 13.27 5.58
CA HIS A 97 14.02 13.45 4.45
C HIS A 97 13.73 14.75 3.68
N ARG A 98 12.46 15.02 3.36
CA ARG A 98 12.05 16.28 2.71
C ARG A 98 12.43 17.49 3.54
N GLU A 99 12.25 17.44 4.86
CA GLU A 99 12.57 18.54 5.75
C GLU A 99 14.07 18.75 5.90
N LEU A 100 14.86 17.67 6.00
CA LEU A 100 16.32 17.72 6.07
C LEU A 100 16.94 18.24 4.77
N SER A 101 16.31 17.97 3.63
CA SER A 101 16.77 18.43 2.30
C SER A 101 16.33 19.83 1.95
N ALA A 102 15.43 20.46 2.73
CA ALA A 102 14.86 21.75 2.42
C ALA A 102 15.90 22.88 2.62
N PRO A 103 16.14 23.74 1.63
CA PRO A 103 17.03 24.88 1.77
C PRO A 103 16.55 25.84 2.86
N GLY A 104 17.46 26.28 3.74
CA GLY A 104 17.17 27.21 4.84
C GLY A 104 16.84 26.57 6.20
N LYS A 105 16.60 25.25 6.29
CA LYS A 105 16.35 24.55 7.56
C LYS A 105 17.61 23.89 8.17
N LEU A 106 18.78 24.15 7.61
CA LEU A 106 20.08 23.58 8.02
C LEU A 106 20.44 23.80 9.51
N LYS A 107 19.80 24.75 10.18
CA LYS A 107 20.07 25.07 11.60
C LYS A 107 19.34 24.21 12.61
N ARG A 108 18.32 23.45 12.20
CA ARG A 108 17.55 22.62 13.14
C ARG A 108 18.26 21.29 13.40
N PRO A 109 18.41 20.88 14.68
CA PRO A 109 18.98 19.59 15.04
C PRO A 109 18.16 18.44 14.45
N VAL A 110 18.84 17.40 13.93
CA VAL A 110 18.21 16.20 13.33
C VAL A 110 17.24 15.53 14.31
N TYR A 111 17.59 15.47 15.61
CA TYR A 111 16.76 14.83 16.62
C TYR A 111 15.41 15.52 16.82
N LEU A 112 15.37 16.87 16.72
CA LEU A 112 14.11 17.60 16.83
C LEU A 112 13.18 17.30 15.65
N ILE A 113 13.73 17.23 14.44
CA ILE A 113 12.95 16.87 13.25
C ILE A 113 12.40 15.45 13.40
N ALA A 114 13.22 14.51 13.84
CA ALA A 114 12.77 13.14 14.07
C ALA A 114 11.66 13.06 15.13
N GLN A 115 11.78 13.80 16.23
CA GLN A 115 10.80 13.86 17.30
C GLN A 115 9.48 14.48 16.85
N GLU A 116 9.51 15.54 16.04
CA GLU A 116 8.31 16.17 15.47
C GLU A 116 7.53 15.22 14.54
N TRP A 117 8.23 14.30 13.89
CA TRP A 117 7.61 13.29 13.05
C TRP A 117 7.34 11.96 13.81
N GLY A 118 7.27 12.01 15.16
CA GLY A 118 6.83 10.89 15.99
C GLY A 118 7.88 9.81 16.21
N PHE A 119 9.17 10.07 16.02
CA PHE A 119 10.24 9.15 16.41
C PHE A 119 10.68 9.41 17.85
N ALA A 120 10.27 8.53 18.77
CA ALA A 120 10.70 8.61 20.18
C ALA A 120 12.17 8.21 20.40
N ASN A 121 12.74 7.38 19.51
CA ASN A 121 14.09 6.84 19.63
C ASN A 121 14.97 7.23 18.45
N GLN A 122 16.00 8.05 18.74
CA GLN A 122 16.93 8.55 17.73
C GLN A 122 17.80 7.46 17.09
N ALA A 123 18.19 6.41 17.84
CA ALA A 123 18.98 5.32 17.28
C ALA A 123 18.15 4.52 16.28
N HIS A 124 16.89 4.23 16.61
CA HIS A 124 15.94 3.58 15.70
C HIS A 124 15.71 4.43 14.45
N PHE A 125 15.46 5.75 14.61
CA PHE A 125 15.33 6.67 13.49
C PHE A 125 16.53 6.64 12.56
N SER A 126 17.75 6.79 13.10
CA SER A 126 18.99 6.85 12.30
C SER A 126 19.23 5.55 11.53
N SER A 127 18.97 4.39 12.17
CA SER A 127 19.09 3.08 11.54
C SER A 127 18.06 2.87 10.43
N ALA A 128 16.79 3.21 10.69
CA ALA A 128 15.72 3.10 9.72
C ALA A 128 15.91 4.07 8.53
N PHE A 129 16.38 5.28 8.80
CA PHE A 129 16.67 6.28 7.78
C PHE A 129 17.80 5.80 6.85
N ARG A 130 18.90 5.31 7.43
CA ARG A 130 20.01 4.77 6.63
C ARG A 130 19.60 3.53 5.83
N ALA A 131 18.78 2.65 6.40
CA ALA A 131 18.28 1.48 5.70
C ALA A 131 17.41 1.87 4.48
N ARG A 132 16.63 2.97 4.58
CA ARG A 132 15.73 3.42 3.53
C ARG A 132 16.44 4.25 2.44
N PHE A 133 17.31 5.17 2.83
CA PHE A 133 17.92 6.14 1.92
C PHE A 133 19.41 5.88 1.60
N GLY A 134 20.04 4.91 2.25
CA GLY A 134 21.46 4.58 2.06
C GLY A 134 22.44 5.59 2.69
N VAL A 135 21.94 6.70 3.22
CA VAL A 135 22.72 7.82 3.77
C VAL A 135 22.27 8.16 5.18
N SER A 136 23.13 8.80 5.99
CA SER A 136 22.71 9.23 7.32
C SER A 136 21.88 10.53 7.25
N PRO A 137 21.00 10.78 8.23
CA PRO A 137 20.25 12.03 8.31
C PRO A 137 21.16 13.28 8.36
N SER A 138 22.34 13.14 8.98
CA SER A 138 23.33 14.22 9.08
C SER A 138 23.98 14.54 7.74
N ASP A 139 24.24 13.52 6.92
CA ASP A 139 24.82 13.69 5.59
C ASP A 139 23.86 14.40 4.66
N VAL A 140 22.56 14.02 4.69
CA VAL A 140 21.50 14.71 3.94
C VAL A 140 21.44 16.18 4.34
N ARG A 141 21.45 16.47 5.66
CA ARG A 141 21.42 17.85 6.18
C ARG A 141 22.64 18.67 5.74
N SER A 142 23.82 18.03 5.66
CA SER A 142 25.08 18.71 5.28
C SER A 142 25.21 18.90 3.76
N GLY A 143 24.24 18.44 2.96
CA GLY A 143 24.36 18.42 1.51
C GLY A 143 25.43 17.48 0.96
N LEU A 144 26.00 16.62 1.83
CA LEU A 144 27.00 15.61 1.51
C LEU A 144 26.35 14.28 1.06
N ALA A 145 25.03 14.30 0.76
CA ALA A 145 24.39 13.14 0.19
C ALA A 145 25.14 12.77 -1.10
N PRO A 146 25.67 11.54 -1.24
CA PRO A 146 26.29 11.14 -2.48
C PRO A 146 25.21 11.30 -3.56
N CYS A 147 25.49 12.16 -4.55
CA CYS A 147 24.77 12.10 -5.80
C CYS A 147 24.93 10.66 -6.27
N CYS A 148 23.84 9.89 -6.28
CA CYS A 148 23.82 8.52 -6.78
C CYS A 148 24.28 8.52 -8.23
N SER A 149 25.59 8.50 -8.45
CA SER A 149 26.18 8.20 -9.73
C SER A 149 25.96 6.71 -9.95
N GLY A 150 24.90 6.34 -10.62
CA GLY A 150 24.82 5.07 -11.31
C GLY A 150 24.02 3.93 -10.67
N ALA A 151 23.09 4.17 -9.76
CA ALA A 151 22.07 3.15 -9.41
C ALA A 151 20.69 3.79 -9.43
N ALA A 152 19.71 3.08 -9.98
CA ALA A 152 18.34 3.53 -10.22
C ALA A 152 17.72 4.28 -9.05
N PRO A 153 16.83 5.26 -9.30
CA PRO A 153 16.23 6.08 -8.25
C PRO A 153 15.38 5.21 -7.31
N CYS A 154 15.83 5.07 -6.08
CA CYS A 154 15.14 4.35 -5.01
C CYS A 154 13.81 5.01 -4.56
N THR A 155 13.34 6.04 -5.26
CA THR A 155 12.21 6.87 -4.81
C THR A 155 10.88 6.57 -5.47
N GLN A 156 10.76 5.59 -6.37
CA GLN A 156 9.50 5.35 -7.10
C GLN A 156 8.85 3.98 -6.92
N GLY A 157 9.40 3.07 -6.11
CA GLY A 157 8.94 1.69 -6.04
C GLY A 157 8.00 1.30 -4.90
N MET A 158 7.95 2.02 -3.79
CA MET A 158 7.28 1.51 -2.58
C MET A 158 5.97 2.19 -2.18
N ALA A 159 5.69 3.37 -2.70
CA ALA A 159 4.41 4.05 -2.39
C ALA A 159 3.28 3.68 -3.35
N THR A 160 3.60 3.13 -4.53
CA THR A 160 2.63 2.85 -5.61
C THR A 160 2.07 1.44 -5.63
N ASP A 161 2.69 0.46 -4.95
CA ASP A 161 2.22 -0.94 -5.02
C ASP A 161 0.86 -1.19 -4.36
N CYS A 162 0.42 -0.33 -3.47
CA CYS A 162 -0.92 -0.42 -2.88
C CYS A 162 -2.01 0.31 -3.69
N ALA A 163 -1.65 1.14 -4.67
CA ALA A 163 -2.62 1.87 -5.48
C ALA A 163 -3.12 1.07 -6.70
N ASN A 164 -2.45 -0.05 -7.05
CA ASN A 164 -2.71 -0.77 -8.31
C ASN A 164 -3.43 -2.11 -8.14
N ILE A 165 -4.22 -2.27 -7.08
CA ILE A 165 -5.04 -3.50 -6.89
C ILE A 165 -6.25 -3.53 -7.85
N GLY A 166 -6.61 -2.42 -8.48
CA GLY A 166 -7.75 -2.31 -9.40
C GLY A 166 -7.48 -2.70 -10.87
N SER A 167 -6.23 -2.97 -11.27
CA SER A 167 -5.90 -3.11 -12.71
C SER A 167 -5.37 -4.48 -13.15
N LEU A 168 -5.37 -5.51 -12.32
CA LEU A 168 -4.82 -6.83 -12.69
C LEU A 168 -5.87 -7.89 -13.04
N SER A 169 -7.08 -7.49 -13.44
CA SER A 169 -8.05 -8.41 -14.04
C SER A 169 -8.10 -8.22 -15.56
N GLY A 170 -7.16 -8.79 -16.32
CA GLY A 170 -7.26 -8.74 -17.76
C GLY A 170 -6.02 -9.06 -18.56
N LYS A 171 -5.25 -10.10 -18.21
CA LYS A 171 -4.37 -10.75 -19.20
C LYS A 171 -4.56 -12.26 -19.18
N ALA A 172 -5.57 -12.71 -19.92
CA ALA A 172 -5.72 -14.08 -20.32
C ALA A 172 -4.47 -14.55 -21.07
N ARG A 173 -3.90 -15.66 -20.59
CA ARG A 173 -2.84 -16.43 -21.26
C ARG A 173 -3.31 -16.85 -22.65
N ALA A 174 -2.76 -16.27 -23.69
CA ALA A 174 -2.73 -16.89 -25.01
C ALA A 174 -1.71 -18.04 -24.95
N ARG A 175 -2.19 -19.29 -24.82
CA ARG A 175 -1.40 -20.48 -25.12
C ARG A 175 -1.26 -20.57 -26.62
N LYS A 176 -0.03 -20.41 -27.14
CA LYS A 176 0.35 -20.89 -28.46
C LYS A 176 0.32 -22.44 -28.41
N GLY A 177 -0.57 -23.04 -29.19
CA GLY A 177 -0.47 -24.42 -29.61
C GLY A 177 0.35 -24.52 -30.88
N ILE A 178 1.19 -25.51 -30.92
CA ILE A 178 1.67 -26.20 -32.14
C ILE A 178 0.95 -27.51 -32.16
#